data_aa7041814b7e4e2e371caf90be32d43b
#
_entry.id   aa7041814b7e4e2e371caf90be32d43b
#
_cell.length_a   1.000
_cell.length_b   1.000
_cell.length_c   1.000
_cell.angle_alpha   90.00
_cell.angle_beta   90.00
_cell.angle_gamma   90.00
#
_symmetry.space_group_name_H-M   'P 1'
#
loop_
_entity.id
_entity.type
_entity.pdbx_description
1 polymer ?
#
loop_
_entity_poly.entity_id
_entity_poly.type
_entity_poly.pdbx_seq_one_letter_code
_entity_poly.pdbx_strand_id
1 'polypeptide(L)'
;VKMETTEIQADSVEDIAMHSAKEASDKLKCNVLKNDTGLFVEALGGFPGPYTHYVDERIGEDGLLKLLEGIENRNACFIEAFAYCEYGKSPIVFKSITKGTIAKEKSGTFGWSWDFIFIPEGYDKTMGNYNDDERCHVWNTDGYKELAEFMKEN
;
A
#
# COMPACT_ATOMS: atom_id res chain seq x y z
N VAL A 1 3.89 -0.77 -20.01
CA VAL A 1 3.50 0.51 -20.66
C VAL A 1 3.50 1.60 -19.59
N LYS A 2 4.22 2.70 -19.81
CA LYS A 2 4.17 3.88 -18.91
C LYS A 2 2.98 4.74 -19.34
N MET A 3 1.97 4.83 -18.47
CA MET A 3 0.77 5.61 -18.74
C MET A 3 0.29 6.26 -17.43
N GLU A 4 -0.06 7.53 -17.51
CA GLU A 4 -0.70 8.24 -16.41
C GLU A 4 -2.21 7.94 -16.40
N THR A 5 -2.74 7.59 -15.25
CA THR A 5 -4.16 7.44 -14.97
C THR A 5 -4.60 8.51 -13.98
N THR A 6 -5.88 8.86 -13.99
CA THR A 6 -6.44 9.79 -13.02
C THR A 6 -6.45 9.14 -11.65
N GLU A 7 -5.78 9.76 -10.69
CA GLU A 7 -5.85 9.36 -9.30
C GLU A 7 -7.06 10.04 -8.66
N ILE A 8 -8.09 9.26 -8.39
CA ILE A 8 -9.31 9.76 -7.76
C ILE A 8 -9.14 9.92 -6.25
N GLN A 9 -9.91 10.80 -5.65
CA GLN A 9 -10.09 10.82 -4.20
C GLN A 9 -11.10 9.74 -3.82
N ALA A 10 -10.69 8.80 -2.97
CA ALA A 10 -11.52 7.70 -2.49
C ALA A 10 -11.14 7.34 -1.05
N ASP A 11 -12.02 6.59 -0.39
CA ASP A 11 -11.80 6.15 0.99
C ASP A 11 -10.99 4.84 1.09
N SER A 12 -10.76 4.17 -0.03
CA SER A 12 -10.02 2.91 -0.09
C SER A 12 -9.03 2.85 -1.26
N VAL A 13 -7.93 2.13 -1.07
CA VAL A 13 -6.95 1.86 -2.14
C VAL A 13 -7.53 0.93 -3.20
N GLU A 14 -8.49 0.07 -2.83
CA GLU A 14 -9.21 -0.80 -3.74
C GLU A 14 -9.97 0.00 -4.80
N ASP A 15 -10.69 1.06 -4.40
CA ASP A 15 -11.44 1.92 -5.33
C ASP A 15 -10.49 2.67 -6.28
N ILE A 16 -9.36 3.16 -5.77
CA ILE A 16 -8.33 3.83 -6.60
C ILE A 16 -7.76 2.86 -7.61
N ALA A 17 -7.36 1.65 -7.17
CA ALA A 17 -6.80 0.62 -8.05
C ALA A 17 -7.80 0.20 -9.14
N MET A 18 -9.07 -0.03 -8.77
CA MET A 18 -10.13 -0.41 -9.71
C MET A 18 -10.41 0.68 -10.74
N HIS A 19 -10.52 1.93 -10.29
CA HIS A 19 -10.72 3.07 -11.20
C HIS A 19 -9.56 3.20 -12.18
N SER A 20 -8.32 3.15 -11.70
CA SER A 20 -7.11 3.25 -12.52
C SER A 20 -7.00 2.08 -13.50
N ALA A 21 -7.35 0.85 -13.09
CA ALA A 21 -7.34 -0.31 -13.97
C ALA A 21 -8.39 -0.19 -15.09
N LYS A 22 -9.61 0.28 -14.75
CA LYS A 22 -10.68 0.50 -15.73
C LYS A 22 -10.30 1.56 -16.75
N GLU A 23 -9.85 2.72 -16.27
CA GLU A 23 -9.41 3.82 -17.14
C GLU A 23 -8.28 3.40 -18.09
N ALA A 24 -7.28 2.68 -17.54
CA ALA A 24 -6.17 2.19 -18.35
C ALA A 24 -6.61 1.15 -19.39
N SER A 25 -7.49 0.21 -19.00
CA SER A 25 -8.02 -0.82 -19.90
C SER A 25 -8.82 -0.20 -21.06
N ASP A 26 -9.66 0.79 -20.77
CA ASP A 26 -10.46 1.48 -21.80
C ASP A 26 -9.58 2.29 -22.77
N LYS A 27 -8.55 2.98 -22.26
CA LYS A 27 -7.62 3.76 -23.08
C LYS A 27 -6.71 2.87 -23.95
N LEU A 28 -6.19 1.77 -23.38
CA LEU A 28 -5.27 0.87 -24.07
C LEU A 28 -6.00 -0.21 -24.91
N LYS A 29 -7.28 -0.42 -24.69
CA LYS A 29 -8.11 -1.47 -25.28
C LYS A 29 -7.52 -2.86 -25.10
N CYS A 30 -7.01 -3.13 -23.88
CA CYS A 30 -6.43 -4.42 -23.49
C CYS A 30 -6.67 -4.70 -22.00
N ASN A 31 -6.36 -5.93 -21.59
CA ASN A 31 -6.41 -6.31 -20.19
C ASN A 31 -5.31 -5.61 -19.42
N VAL A 32 -5.62 -5.11 -18.22
CA VAL A 32 -4.72 -4.31 -17.38
C VAL A 32 -4.73 -4.80 -15.96
N LEU A 33 -3.56 -4.85 -15.35
CA LEU A 33 -3.36 -4.98 -13.91
C LEU A 33 -2.80 -3.65 -13.37
N LYS A 34 -3.42 -3.15 -12.32
CA LYS A 34 -2.94 -1.98 -11.57
C LYS A 34 -2.90 -2.32 -10.09
N ASN A 35 -1.97 -1.73 -9.37
CA ASN A 35 -1.95 -1.78 -7.93
C ASN A 35 -1.95 -0.38 -7.33
N ASP A 36 -2.45 -0.30 -6.11
CA ASP A 36 -2.35 0.86 -5.24
C ASP A 36 -2.05 0.42 -3.81
N THR A 37 -1.29 1.22 -3.06
CA THR A 37 -0.84 0.87 -1.72
C THR A 37 -1.01 2.05 -0.78
N GLY A 38 -1.55 1.79 0.41
CA GLY A 38 -1.68 2.79 1.46
C GLY A 38 -1.22 2.31 2.81
N LEU A 39 -0.72 3.26 3.62
CA LEU A 39 -0.44 3.10 5.04
C LEU A 39 -1.64 3.59 5.84
N PHE A 40 -2.20 2.72 6.67
CA PHE A 40 -3.37 3.01 7.50
C PHE A 40 -2.98 2.96 8.96
N VAL A 41 -3.09 4.10 9.66
CA VAL A 41 -2.76 4.22 11.09
C VAL A 41 -4.05 4.29 11.91
N GLU A 42 -4.26 3.31 12.78
CA GLU A 42 -5.50 3.14 13.52
C GLU A 42 -5.86 4.37 14.36
N ALA A 43 -4.92 4.89 15.13
CA ALA A 43 -5.14 6.06 16.00
C ALA A 43 -5.47 7.36 15.22
N LEU A 44 -5.20 7.40 13.92
CA LEU A 44 -5.51 8.51 13.04
C LEU A 44 -6.74 8.23 12.15
N GLY A 45 -7.58 7.27 12.53
CA GLY A 45 -8.78 6.90 11.77
C GLY A 45 -8.48 6.32 10.38
N GLY A 46 -7.30 5.71 10.21
CA GLY A 46 -6.84 5.17 8.93
C GLY A 46 -6.03 6.16 8.07
N PHE A 47 -5.85 7.42 8.52
CA PHE A 47 -4.96 8.36 7.84
C PHE A 47 -3.50 7.88 7.92
N PRO A 48 -2.66 8.04 6.88
CA PRO A 48 -2.93 8.66 5.57
C PRO A 48 -3.78 7.83 4.58
N GLY A 49 -3.84 6.49 4.71
CA GLY A 49 -4.68 5.64 3.90
C GLY A 49 -4.47 5.81 2.39
N PRO A 50 -5.52 6.11 1.62
CA PRO A 50 -5.43 6.33 0.17
C PRO A 50 -4.54 7.52 -0.23
N TYR A 51 -4.23 8.42 0.69
CA TYR A 51 -3.40 9.61 0.47
C TYR A 51 -1.93 9.41 0.88
N THR A 52 -1.50 8.18 1.10
CA THR A 52 -0.16 7.83 1.61
C THR A 52 0.96 8.49 0.81
N HIS A 53 0.92 8.44 -0.52
CA HIS A 53 1.93 9.08 -1.37
C HIS A 53 1.92 10.61 -1.25
N TYR A 54 0.74 11.22 -1.26
CA TYR A 54 0.60 12.67 -1.11
C TYR A 54 1.13 13.16 0.25
N VAL A 55 0.82 12.43 1.32
CA VAL A 55 1.28 12.76 2.68
C VAL A 55 2.79 12.58 2.80
N ASP A 56 3.36 11.55 2.18
CA ASP A 56 4.80 11.34 2.12
C ASP A 56 5.53 12.54 1.51
N GLU A 57 5.06 13.02 0.37
CA GLU A 57 5.64 14.18 -0.30
C GLU A 57 5.50 15.49 0.47
N ARG A 58 4.52 15.63 1.36
CA ARG A 58 4.20 16.89 2.06
C ARG A 58 4.81 16.98 3.45
N ILE A 59 4.62 15.94 4.26
CA ILE A 59 5.07 15.93 5.65
C ILE A 59 5.98 14.76 5.99
N GLY A 60 5.97 13.71 5.17
CA GLY A 60 6.80 12.52 5.32
C GLY A 60 6.64 11.80 6.65
N GLU A 61 7.60 10.95 6.95
CA GLU A 61 7.63 10.19 8.19
C GLU A 61 7.78 11.09 9.43
N ASP A 62 8.49 12.20 9.34
CA ASP A 62 8.65 13.14 10.46
C ASP A 62 7.31 13.78 10.84
N GLY A 63 6.51 14.16 9.84
CA GLY A 63 5.18 14.70 10.07
C GLY A 63 4.23 13.68 10.68
N LEU A 64 4.27 12.43 10.22
CA LEU A 64 3.45 11.36 10.78
C LEU A 64 3.85 11.05 12.23
N LEU A 65 5.15 10.99 12.54
CA LEU A 65 5.63 10.81 13.91
C LEU A 65 5.15 11.94 14.83
N LYS A 66 5.16 13.18 14.35
CA LYS A 66 4.66 14.33 15.10
C LYS A 66 3.16 14.25 15.38
N LEU A 67 2.35 13.78 14.43
CA LEU A 67 0.91 13.54 14.64
C LEU A 67 0.65 12.46 15.68
N LEU A 68 1.60 11.56 15.91
CA LEU A 68 1.50 10.45 16.86
C LEU A 68 2.19 10.73 18.20
N GLU A 69 2.69 11.96 18.45
CA GLU A 69 3.27 12.31 19.74
C GLU A 69 2.25 12.14 20.87
N GLY A 70 2.63 11.43 21.94
CA GLY A 70 1.77 11.16 23.10
C GLY A 70 0.67 10.13 22.85
N ILE A 71 0.59 9.52 21.68
CA ILE A 71 -0.37 8.50 21.35
C ILE A 71 0.22 7.11 21.60
N GLU A 72 -0.43 6.31 22.47
CA GLU A 72 0.01 4.97 22.83
C GLU A 72 -0.36 3.92 21.76
N ASN A 73 -1.55 4.04 21.15
CA ASN A 73 -1.95 3.15 20.06
C ASN A 73 -1.17 3.50 18.79
N ARG A 74 -0.22 2.63 18.46
CA ARG A 74 0.66 2.77 17.29
C ARG A 74 0.32 1.78 16.18
N ASN A 75 -0.80 1.04 16.31
CA ASN A 75 -1.21 0.03 15.33
C ASN A 75 -1.39 0.64 13.95
N ALA A 76 -0.84 -0.03 12.97
CA ALA A 76 -0.93 0.36 11.57
C ALA A 76 -0.88 -0.86 10.65
N CYS A 77 -1.28 -0.69 9.42
CA CYS A 77 -1.07 -1.69 8.38
C CYS A 77 -0.83 -1.03 7.03
N PHE A 78 -0.10 -1.73 6.17
CA PHE A 78 -0.13 -1.48 4.74
C PHE A 78 -1.22 -2.34 4.11
N ILE A 79 -2.01 -1.72 3.23
CA ILE A 79 -2.96 -2.43 2.35
C ILE A 79 -2.49 -2.20 0.92
N GLU A 80 -2.21 -3.28 0.22
CA GLU A 80 -1.91 -3.27 -1.20
C GLU A 80 -3.06 -3.91 -1.96
N ALA A 81 -3.67 -3.16 -2.87
CA ALA A 81 -4.78 -3.60 -3.71
C ALA A 81 -4.27 -3.88 -5.14
N PHE A 82 -4.69 -4.98 -5.72
CA PHE A 82 -4.39 -5.41 -7.09
C PHE A 82 -5.69 -5.46 -7.87
N ALA A 83 -5.90 -4.53 -8.79
CA ALA A 83 -7.09 -4.50 -9.63
C ALA A 83 -6.77 -5.00 -11.04
N TYR A 84 -7.43 -6.08 -11.44
CA TYR A 84 -7.37 -6.62 -12.78
C TYR A 84 -8.65 -6.26 -13.56
N CYS A 85 -8.49 -5.70 -14.74
CA CYS A 85 -9.57 -5.33 -15.62
C CYS A 85 -9.37 -5.94 -17.01
N GLU A 86 -10.26 -6.85 -17.38
CA GLU A 86 -10.38 -7.26 -18.78
C GLU A 86 -11.02 -6.13 -19.59
N TYR A 87 -10.54 -5.91 -20.81
CA TYR A 87 -11.10 -4.92 -21.70
C TYR A 87 -12.60 -5.16 -21.94
N GLY A 88 -13.40 -4.12 -21.70
CA GLY A 88 -14.85 -4.19 -21.84
C GLY A 88 -15.60 -4.79 -20.64
N LYS A 89 -14.89 -5.21 -19.58
CA LYS A 89 -15.51 -5.74 -18.35
C LYS A 89 -15.28 -4.79 -17.15
N SER A 90 -15.96 -5.11 -16.05
CA SER A 90 -15.71 -4.46 -14.76
C SER A 90 -14.42 -5.00 -14.13
N PRO A 91 -13.63 -4.16 -13.44
CA PRO A 91 -12.45 -4.63 -12.73
C PRO A 91 -12.82 -5.51 -11.53
N ILE A 92 -11.92 -6.42 -11.20
CA ILE A 92 -11.94 -7.19 -9.95
C ILE A 92 -10.71 -6.81 -9.14
N VAL A 93 -10.79 -6.92 -7.81
CA VAL A 93 -9.72 -6.50 -6.91
C VAL A 93 -9.39 -7.59 -5.90
N PHE A 94 -8.10 -7.78 -5.65
CA PHE A 94 -7.53 -8.62 -4.61
C PHE A 94 -6.67 -7.74 -3.71
N LYS A 95 -6.46 -8.11 -2.45
CA LYS A 95 -5.64 -7.32 -1.54
C LYS A 95 -4.77 -8.15 -0.61
N SER A 96 -3.63 -7.57 -0.26
CA SER A 96 -2.74 -8.02 0.80
C SER A 96 -2.73 -7.02 1.93
N ILE A 97 -2.74 -7.50 3.18
CA ILE A 97 -2.66 -6.66 4.38
C ILE A 97 -1.43 -7.07 5.17
N THR A 98 -0.48 -6.16 5.34
CA THR A 98 0.69 -6.33 6.19
C THR A 98 0.51 -5.51 7.45
N LYS A 99 0.26 -6.17 8.57
CA LYS A 99 0.06 -5.53 9.89
C LYS A 99 1.38 -5.16 10.54
N GLY A 100 1.34 -4.17 11.40
CA GLY A 100 2.48 -3.73 12.18
C GLY A 100 2.16 -2.55 13.10
N THR A 101 3.19 -1.82 13.47
CA THR A 101 3.09 -0.62 14.31
C THR A 101 4.00 0.49 13.79
N ILE A 102 3.69 1.73 14.15
CA ILE A 102 4.57 2.86 13.89
C ILE A 102 5.55 3.03 15.06
N ALA A 103 6.85 3.06 14.77
CA ALA A 103 7.90 3.33 15.74
C ALA A 103 7.77 4.73 16.35
N LYS A 104 8.42 4.96 17.50
CA LYS A 104 8.48 6.30 18.12
C LYS A 104 9.48 7.23 17.44
N GLU A 105 10.48 6.66 16.77
CA GLU A 105 11.54 7.37 16.06
C GLU A 105 11.98 6.61 14.80
N LYS A 106 12.62 7.30 13.89
CA LYS A 106 13.17 6.70 12.67
C LYS A 106 14.37 5.81 13.00
N SER A 107 14.46 4.69 12.29
CA SER A 107 15.65 3.81 12.37
C SER A 107 15.89 3.04 11.07
N GLY A 108 17.15 2.65 10.86
CA GLY A 108 17.57 1.88 9.70
C GLY A 108 18.11 2.75 8.57
N THR A 109 18.61 2.07 7.53
CA THR A 109 19.26 2.68 6.35
C THR A 109 18.82 2.06 5.03
N PHE A 110 18.01 0.99 5.08
CA PHE A 110 17.49 0.31 3.90
C PHE A 110 16.09 0.81 3.55
N GLY A 111 15.76 0.78 2.28
CA GLY A 111 14.47 1.22 1.80
C GLY A 111 14.33 2.73 1.72
N TRP A 112 13.12 3.21 1.89
CA TRP A 112 12.78 4.62 1.73
C TRP A 112 11.50 4.98 2.51
N SER A 113 11.33 6.25 2.89
CA SER A 113 10.11 6.78 3.48
C SER A 113 9.60 5.97 4.69
N TRP A 114 8.39 5.46 4.62
CA TRP A 114 7.70 4.74 5.70
C TRP A 114 8.47 3.52 6.25
N ASP A 115 9.43 2.97 5.48
CA ASP A 115 10.29 1.88 5.93
C ASP A 115 11.09 2.24 7.20
N PHE A 116 11.37 3.52 7.41
CA PHE A 116 12.14 3.98 8.58
C PHE A 116 11.31 4.05 9.87
N ILE A 117 9.98 3.94 9.79
CA ILE A 117 9.09 4.05 10.95
C ILE A 117 8.11 2.88 11.10
N PHE A 118 7.94 2.01 10.11
CA PHE A 118 7.03 0.88 10.18
C PHE A 118 7.74 -0.37 10.70
N ILE A 119 7.21 -0.93 11.82
CA ILE A 119 7.66 -2.19 12.43
C ILE A 119 6.63 -3.25 12.06
N PRO A 120 6.96 -4.24 11.21
CA PRO A 120 6.05 -5.31 10.84
C PRO A 120 5.68 -6.18 12.03
N GLU A 121 4.49 -6.77 12.02
CA GLU A 121 4.07 -7.74 13.04
C GLU A 121 5.02 -8.93 13.10
N GLY A 122 5.45 -9.30 14.31
CA GLY A 122 6.45 -10.37 14.54
C GLY A 122 7.90 -9.93 14.40
N TYR A 123 8.17 -8.67 14.12
CA TYR A 123 9.51 -8.08 14.06
C TYR A 123 9.69 -7.04 15.17
N ASP A 124 10.95 -6.78 15.55
CA ASP A 124 11.30 -5.88 16.65
C ASP A 124 11.90 -4.53 16.18
N LYS A 125 12.16 -4.40 14.87
CA LYS A 125 12.77 -3.22 14.26
C LYS A 125 11.97 -2.75 13.07
N THR A 126 12.19 -1.49 12.69
CA THR A 126 11.58 -0.95 11.47
C THR A 126 12.10 -1.66 10.22
N MET A 127 11.30 -1.62 9.16
CA MET A 127 11.66 -2.15 7.84
C MET A 127 13.03 -1.63 7.35
N GLY A 128 13.39 -0.41 7.71
CA GLY A 128 14.67 0.20 7.37
C GLY A 128 15.90 -0.47 7.96
N ASN A 129 15.73 -1.42 8.90
CA ASN A 129 16.81 -2.20 9.48
C ASN A 129 17.05 -3.55 8.77
N TYR A 130 16.23 -3.88 7.79
CA TYR A 130 16.31 -5.14 7.04
C TYR A 130 16.73 -4.87 5.60
N ASN A 131 17.67 -5.68 5.07
CA ASN A 131 18.09 -5.58 3.67
C ASN A 131 16.96 -6.04 2.71
N ASP A 132 17.17 -5.89 1.41
CA ASP A 132 16.13 -6.19 0.41
C ASP A 132 15.67 -7.65 0.42
N ASP A 133 16.59 -8.59 0.65
CA ASP A 133 16.25 -10.02 0.73
C ASP A 133 15.40 -10.33 1.96
N GLU A 134 15.72 -9.72 3.10
CA GLU A 134 14.94 -9.87 4.34
C GLU A 134 13.56 -9.22 4.21
N ARG A 135 13.49 -8.01 3.64
CA ARG A 135 12.24 -7.25 3.48
C ARG A 135 11.23 -7.95 2.57
N CYS A 136 11.67 -8.66 1.53
CA CYS A 136 10.75 -9.36 0.64
C CYS A 136 9.92 -10.46 1.33
N HIS A 137 10.38 -10.96 2.47
CA HIS A 137 9.68 -11.97 3.28
C HIS A 137 8.69 -11.38 4.30
N VAL A 138 8.72 -10.07 4.52
CA VAL A 138 7.87 -9.37 5.50
C VAL A 138 6.46 -9.15 4.95
N TRP A 139 6.35 -8.82 3.66
CA TRP A 139 5.09 -8.44 3.03
C TRP A 139 4.12 -9.61 2.91
N ASN A 140 2.87 -9.39 3.29
CA ASN A 140 1.79 -10.34 3.00
C ASN A 140 1.57 -10.41 1.49
N THR A 141 1.49 -11.63 0.97
CA THR A 141 1.35 -11.90 -0.48
C THR A 141 0.03 -12.56 -0.86
N ASP A 142 -0.98 -12.54 0.02
CA ASP A 142 -2.24 -13.24 -0.21
C ASP A 142 -2.97 -12.70 -1.45
N GLY A 143 -3.02 -11.40 -1.65
CA GLY A 143 -3.60 -10.79 -2.84
C GLY A 143 -2.92 -11.22 -4.14
N TYR A 144 -1.60 -11.40 -4.13
CA TYR A 144 -0.87 -11.95 -5.28
C TYR A 144 -1.22 -13.41 -5.56
N LYS A 145 -1.38 -14.22 -4.51
CA LYS A 145 -1.74 -15.64 -4.64
C LYS A 145 -3.14 -15.77 -5.22
N GLU A 146 -4.10 -15.02 -4.67
CA GLU A 146 -5.48 -14.99 -5.15
C GLU A 146 -5.57 -14.54 -6.61
N LEU A 147 -4.85 -13.47 -6.97
CA LEU A 147 -4.74 -12.99 -8.35
C LEU A 147 -4.15 -14.08 -9.26
N ALA A 148 -3.07 -14.74 -8.83
CA ALA A 148 -2.41 -15.78 -9.61
C ALA A 148 -3.32 -17.01 -9.83
N GLU A 149 -4.12 -17.38 -8.83
CA GLU A 149 -5.12 -18.45 -8.95
C GLU A 149 -6.22 -18.05 -9.94
N PHE A 150 -6.78 -16.86 -9.80
CA PHE A 150 -7.77 -16.33 -10.73
C PHE A 150 -7.27 -16.34 -12.19
N MET A 151 -6.02 -15.92 -12.42
CA MET A 151 -5.42 -15.88 -13.76
C MET A 151 -5.15 -17.27 -14.35
N LYS A 152 -5.05 -18.33 -13.54
CA LYS A 152 -4.91 -19.73 -14.01
C LYS A 152 -6.24 -20.34 -14.41
N GLU A 153 -7.34 -19.90 -13.79
CA GLU A 153 -8.68 -20.43 -14.01
C GLU A 153 -9.40 -19.77 -15.21
N ASN A 154 -8.87 -18.65 -15.68
CA ASN A 154 -9.42 -17.83 -16.76
C ASN A 154 -8.39 -17.57 -17.86
#